data_6d4168cf5337c318b309cc73f338f208
#
_entry.id   6d4168cf5337c318b309cc73f338f208
#
_cell.length_a   1.000
_cell.length_b   1.000
_cell.length_c   1.000
_cell.angle_alpha   90.00
_cell.angle_beta   90.00
_cell.angle_gamma   90.00
#
_symmetry.space_group_name_H-M   'P 1'
#
loop_
_entity.id
_entity.type
_entity.pdbx_description
1 polymer ?
#
loop_
_entity_poly.entity_id
_entity_poly.type
_entity_poly.pdbx_seq_one_letter_code
_entity_poly.pdbx_strand_id
1 'polypeptide(L)'
;MNKIILLGNMTREPKTTRKKNEDGSEMVITKFDLAVNRRNKQEGNADADFFHCTSFGRQAEFVEKYFHSGSRVLVVGRVQNNNYTTKEGNKVYGFSIITEEVEFA
;
A
#
# COMPACT_ATOMS: atom_id res chain seq x y z
N MET A 1 8.56 -0.41 18.35
CA MET A 1 8.44 0.55 17.24
C MET A 1 8.18 -0.22 15.95
N ASN A 2 7.21 0.22 15.16
CA ASN A 2 6.84 -0.44 13.91
C ASN A 2 6.85 0.63 12.81
N LYS A 3 7.94 0.70 12.07
CA LYS A 3 8.20 1.75 11.07
C LYS A 3 8.82 1.13 9.84
N ILE A 4 8.32 1.51 8.67
CA ILE A 4 8.91 1.11 7.40
C ILE A 4 8.97 2.34 6.48
N ILE A 5 10.04 2.42 5.71
CA ILE A 5 10.24 3.48 4.73
C ILE A 5 10.50 2.80 3.38
N LEU A 6 9.69 3.12 2.39
CA LEU A 6 9.78 2.50 1.07
C LEU A 6 9.86 3.57 0.00
N LEU A 7 10.78 3.40 -0.92
CA LEU A 7 10.87 4.21 -2.12
C LEU A 7 10.71 3.30 -3.32
N GLY A 8 9.66 3.51 -4.09
CA GLY A 8 9.38 2.64 -5.22
C GLY A 8 8.42 3.26 -6.22
N ASN A 9 7.95 2.43 -7.13
CA ASN A 9 7.04 2.85 -8.18
C ASN A 9 5.71 2.11 -8.06
N MET A 10 4.62 2.83 -8.30
CA MET A 10 3.29 2.21 -8.34
C MET A 10 3.19 1.27 -9.54
N THR A 11 2.66 0.07 -9.31
CA THR A 11 2.55 -0.95 -10.35
C THR A 11 1.28 -0.84 -11.18
N ARG A 12 0.26 -0.19 -10.62
CA ARG A 12 -1.05 0.02 -11.26
C ARG A 12 -1.72 1.25 -10.66
N GLU A 13 -2.85 1.65 -11.24
CA GLU A 13 -3.62 2.76 -10.70
C GLU A 13 -4.12 2.44 -9.29
N PRO A 14 -4.11 3.42 -8.37
CA PRO A 14 -4.63 3.20 -7.03
C PRO A 14 -6.15 2.99 -7.06
N LYS A 15 -6.64 2.16 -6.16
CA LYS A 15 -8.08 1.89 -6.02
C LYS A 15 -8.60 2.58 -4.77
N THR A 16 -9.61 3.41 -4.95
CA THR A 16 -10.22 4.16 -3.86
C THR A 16 -11.62 3.65 -3.57
N THR A 17 -11.90 3.42 -2.30
CA THR A 17 -13.22 3.04 -1.80
C THR A 17 -13.69 4.11 -0.84
N ARG A 18 -14.97 4.51 -0.98
CA ARG A 18 -15.60 5.48 -0.11
C ARG A 18 -16.78 4.83 0.60
N LYS A 19 -16.83 5.01 1.92
CA LYS A 19 -17.92 4.52 2.75
C LYS A 19 -18.48 5.65 3.58
N LYS A 20 -19.82 5.75 3.63
CA LYS A 20 -20.47 6.70 4.53
C LYS A 20 -20.65 6.06 5.91
N ASN A 21 -20.28 6.78 6.94
CA ASN A 21 -20.51 6.39 8.31
C ASN A 21 -21.93 6.78 8.74
N GLU A 22 -22.40 6.23 9.84
CA GLU A 22 -23.73 6.51 10.37
C GLU A 22 -23.93 7.99 10.72
N ASP A 23 -22.87 8.67 11.09
CA ASP A 23 -22.89 10.09 11.44
C ASP A 23 -22.89 11.02 10.23
N GLY A 24 -22.90 10.47 9.01
CA GLY A 24 -22.87 11.26 7.77
C GLY A 24 -21.49 11.57 7.25
N SER A 25 -20.44 11.26 8.01
CA SER A 25 -19.06 11.44 7.54
C SER A 25 -18.70 10.35 6.52
N GLU A 26 -17.68 10.63 5.69
CA GLU A 26 -17.23 9.69 4.68
C GLU A 26 -15.84 9.20 5.03
N MET A 27 -15.63 7.88 4.96
CA MET A 27 -14.32 7.26 5.10
C MET A 27 -13.76 6.98 3.70
N VAL A 28 -12.59 7.50 3.42
CA VAL A 28 -11.90 7.27 2.14
C VAL A 28 -10.71 6.36 2.38
N ILE A 29 -10.62 5.30 1.59
CA ILE A 29 -9.54 4.31 1.67
C ILE A 29 -8.97 4.13 0.27
N THR A 30 -7.68 4.34 0.11
CA THR A 30 -6.99 4.10 -1.16
C THR A 30 -5.95 3.02 -0.99
N LYS A 31 -6.02 1.99 -1.83
CA LYS A 31 -5.06 0.89 -1.86
C LYS A 31 -4.22 0.98 -3.12
N PHE A 32 -2.93 0.76 -2.96
CA PHE A 32 -2.00 0.77 -4.08
C PHE A 32 -0.87 -0.21 -3.84
N ASP A 33 -0.27 -0.68 -4.92
CA ASP A 33 0.85 -1.60 -4.88
C ASP A 33 2.13 -0.88 -5.27
N LEU A 34 3.20 -1.14 -4.54
CA LEU A 34 4.48 -0.49 -4.71
C LEU A 34 5.54 -1.53 -5.04
N ALA A 35 6.31 -1.30 -6.11
CA ALA A 35 7.45 -2.12 -6.47
C ALA A 35 8.72 -1.40 -6.01
N VAL A 36 9.48 -2.05 -5.13
CA VAL A 36 10.73 -1.52 -4.60
C VAL A 36 11.87 -2.36 -5.15
N ASN A 37 12.77 -1.73 -5.91
CA ASN A 37 13.88 -2.43 -6.53
C ASN A 37 14.86 -2.95 -5.49
N ARG A 38 15.32 -4.18 -5.70
CA ARG A 38 16.37 -4.76 -4.87
C ARG A 38 17.71 -4.16 -5.26
N ARG A 39 18.56 -3.91 -4.26
CA ARG A 39 19.89 -3.37 -4.48
C ARG A 39 20.81 -4.35 -5.22
N ASN A 40 20.76 -5.63 -4.82
CA ASN A 40 21.59 -6.67 -5.41
C ASN A 40 20.70 -7.57 -6.24
N LYS A 41 20.71 -7.35 -7.56
CA LYS A 41 20.00 -8.19 -8.51
C LYS A 41 20.86 -9.40 -8.83
N GLN A 42 20.32 -10.58 -8.59
CA GLN A 42 20.96 -11.83 -8.96
C GLN A 42 20.20 -12.46 -10.11
N GLU A 43 20.95 -13.07 -11.03
CA GLU A 43 20.36 -13.77 -12.15
C GLU A 43 19.40 -14.85 -11.65
N GLY A 44 18.18 -14.88 -12.21
CA GLY A 44 17.15 -15.83 -11.81
C GLY A 44 16.28 -15.41 -10.63
N ASN A 45 16.60 -14.30 -9.95
CA ASN A 45 15.81 -13.76 -8.85
C ASN A 45 14.96 -12.57 -9.29
N ALA A 46 13.90 -12.30 -8.53
CA ALA A 46 13.08 -11.13 -8.78
C ALA A 46 13.90 -9.85 -8.58
N ASP A 47 13.68 -8.86 -9.45
CA ASP A 47 14.35 -7.57 -9.39
C ASP A 47 13.74 -6.62 -8.35
N ALA A 48 12.52 -6.89 -7.91
CA ALA A 48 11.79 -6.01 -7.02
C ALA A 48 10.98 -6.80 -5.99
N ASP A 49 10.76 -6.17 -4.86
CA ASP A 49 9.80 -6.64 -3.86
C ASP A 49 8.52 -5.81 -3.99
N PHE A 50 7.38 -6.45 -3.80
CA PHE A 50 6.08 -5.82 -3.96
C PHE A 50 5.39 -5.66 -2.61
N PHE A 51 4.85 -4.48 -2.37
CA PHE A 51 4.19 -4.16 -1.10
C PHE A 51 2.78 -3.64 -1.37
N HIS A 52 1.82 -4.15 -0.61
CA HIS A 52 0.45 -3.64 -0.62
C HIS A 52 0.34 -2.52 0.40
N CYS A 53 -0.02 -1.33 -0.06
CA CYS A 53 -0.12 -0.15 0.79
C CYS A 53 -1.57 0.30 0.89
N THR A 54 -1.94 0.80 2.07
CA THR A 54 -3.28 1.33 2.33
C THR A 54 -3.17 2.70 2.97
N SER A 55 -3.86 3.67 2.40
CA SER A 55 -3.95 5.05 2.91
C SER A 55 -5.38 5.35 3.31
N PHE A 56 -5.55 6.18 4.33
CA PHE A 56 -6.86 6.57 4.85
C PHE A 56 -7.03 8.08 4.85
N GLY A 57 -8.28 8.53 4.71
CA GLY A 57 -8.65 9.92 4.87
C GLY A 57 -8.05 10.85 3.82
N ARG A 58 -7.50 11.98 4.27
CA ARG A 58 -6.90 12.98 3.36
C ARG A 58 -5.73 12.42 2.56
N GLN A 59 -4.97 11.54 3.16
CA GLN A 59 -3.84 10.90 2.49
C GLN A 59 -4.33 9.99 1.36
N ALA A 60 -5.45 9.29 1.58
CA ALA A 60 -6.08 8.46 0.55
C ALA A 60 -6.52 9.31 -0.65
N GLU A 61 -7.12 10.47 -0.40
CA GLU A 61 -7.52 11.40 -1.44
C GLU A 61 -6.32 11.96 -2.20
N PHE A 62 -5.24 12.26 -1.48
CA PHE A 62 -4.00 12.74 -2.06
C PHE A 62 -3.40 11.71 -3.02
N VAL A 63 -3.36 10.44 -2.62
CA VAL A 63 -2.84 9.36 -3.47
C VAL A 63 -3.71 9.20 -4.72
N GLU A 64 -5.03 9.18 -4.54
CA GLU A 64 -5.96 9.06 -5.67
C GLU A 64 -5.77 10.18 -6.70
N LYS A 65 -5.59 11.40 -6.20
CA LYS A 65 -5.55 12.59 -7.06
C LYS A 65 -4.22 12.73 -7.82
N TYR A 66 -3.11 12.43 -7.19
CA TYR A 66 -1.79 12.80 -7.71
C TYR A 66 -0.92 11.66 -8.18
N PHE A 67 -1.23 10.42 -7.82
CA PHE A 67 -0.40 9.28 -8.18
C PHE A 67 -1.11 8.35 -9.16
N HIS A 68 -0.33 7.79 -10.08
CA HIS A 68 -0.82 6.93 -11.15
C HIS A 68 0.12 5.74 -11.33
N SER A 69 -0.27 4.78 -12.15
CA SER A 69 0.60 3.68 -12.52
C SER A 69 1.95 4.22 -13.00
N GLY A 70 3.04 3.70 -12.45
CA GLY A 70 4.40 4.14 -12.76
C GLY A 70 4.91 5.30 -11.93
N SER A 71 4.06 5.98 -11.13
CA SER A 71 4.49 7.09 -10.28
C SER A 71 5.52 6.63 -9.27
N ARG A 72 6.56 7.44 -9.09
CA ARG A 72 7.58 7.21 -8.06
C ARG A 72 7.11 7.82 -6.75
N VAL A 73 7.12 7.02 -5.69
CA VAL A 73 6.47 7.36 -4.42
C VAL A 73 7.39 7.02 -3.25
N LEU A 74 7.45 7.92 -2.27
CA LEU A 74 8.07 7.67 -0.98
C LEU A 74 6.96 7.41 0.04
N VAL A 75 7.00 6.24 0.68
CA VAL A 75 6.02 5.85 1.69
C VAL A 75 6.71 5.66 3.02
N VAL A 76 6.17 6.29 4.06
CA VAL A 76 6.53 6.03 5.45
C VAL A 76 5.29 5.47 6.13
N GLY A 77 5.42 4.35 6.80
CA GLY A 77 4.28 3.72 7.44
C GLY A 77 4.65 2.64 8.44
N ARG A 78 3.70 1.78 8.71
CA ARG A 78 3.88 0.63 9.61
C ARG A 78 3.40 -0.64 8.93
N VAL A 79 3.96 -1.75 9.34
CA VAL A 79 3.56 -3.08 8.84
C VAL A 79 2.42 -3.59 9.71
N GLN A 80 1.37 -4.08 9.10
CA GLN A 80 0.23 -4.67 9.78
C GLN A 80 -0.03 -6.06 9.22
N ASN A 81 -0.24 -7.03 10.11
CA ASN A 81 -0.60 -8.38 9.69
C ASN A 81 -2.00 -8.40 9.08
N ASN A 82 -2.14 -9.18 8.04
CA ASN A 82 -3.37 -9.31 7.28
C ASN A 82 -3.75 -10.80 7.19
N ASN A 83 -3.69 -11.48 8.32
CA ASN A 83 -3.95 -12.91 8.38
C ASN A 83 -5.44 -13.19 8.29
N TYR A 84 -5.80 -14.23 7.54
CA TYR A 84 -7.20 -14.66 7.44
C TYR A 84 -7.26 -16.17 7.25
N THR A 85 -8.45 -16.72 7.51
CA THR A 85 -8.72 -18.14 7.32
C THR A 85 -9.67 -18.29 6.12
N THR A 86 -9.32 -19.16 5.19
CA THR A 86 -10.15 -19.43 4.01
C THR A 86 -11.36 -20.28 4.40
N LYS A 87 -12.31 -20.41 3.48
CA LYS A 87 -13.49 -21.25 3.67
C LYS A 87 -13.13 -22.72 3.88
N GLU A 88 -12.01 -23.16 3.32
CA GLU A 88 -11.52 -24.54 3.48
C GLU A 88 -10.79 -24.75 4.81
N GLY A 89 -10.69 -23.71 5.65
CA GLY A 89 -10.02 -23.80 6.94
C GLY A 89 -8.51 -23.57 6.90
N ASN A 90 -7.97 -23.21 5.76
CA ASN A 90 -6.54 -22.90 5.63
C ASN A 90 -6.25 -21.49 6.14
N LYS A 91 -5.20 -21.36 6.93
CA LYS A 91 -4.73 -20.05 7.40
C LYS A 91 -3.82 -19.42 6.35
N VAL A 92 -4.11 -18.18 6.00
CA VAL A 92 -3.30 -17.40 5.08
C VAL A 92 -2.64 -16.28 5.86
N TYR A 93 -1.31 -16.18 5.73
CA TYR A 93 -0.51 -15.15 6.40
C TYR A 93 -0.11 -14.10 5.39
N GLY A 94 -0.34 -12.86 5.73
CA GLY A 94 0.01 -11.75 4.88
C GLY A 94 0.30 -10.50 5.69
N PHE A 95 0.68 -9.44 5.00
CA PHE A 95 0.89 -8.14 5.64
C PHE A 95 0.54 -7.03 4.65
N SER A 96 0.23 -5.87 5.20
CA SER A 96 0.05 -4.66 4.43
C SER A 96 0.78 -3.52 5.12
N ILE A 97 1.06 -2.47 4.35
CA ILE A 97 1.68 -1.27 4.85
C ILE A 97 0.58 -0.23 5.02
N ILE A 98 0.40 0.24 6.25
CA ILE A 98 -0.52 1.34 6.54
C ILE A 98 0.30 2.62 6.46
N THR A 99 -0.03 3.50 5.53
CA THR A 99 0.77 4.69 5.29
C THR A 99 0.55 5.74 6.37
N GLU A 100 1.64 6.36 6.80
CA GLU A 100 1.63 7.51 7.70
C GLU A 100 1.96 8.78 6.92
N GLU A 101 2.86 8.65 5.93
CA GLU A 101 3.21 9.74 5.02
C GLU A 101 3.39 9.17 3.61
N VAL A 102 2.93 9.92 2.62
CA VAL A 102 3.14 9.60 1.20
C VAL A 102 3.61 10.88 0.52
N GLU A 103 4.73 10.81 -0.17
CA GLU A 103 5.33 11.97 -0.81
C GLU A 103 5.79 11.65 -2.22
N PHE A 104 5.91 12.70 -3.03
CA PHE A 104 6.53 12.59 -4.36
C PHE A 104 8.03 12.30 -4.20
N ALA A 105 8.53 11.45 -5.03
CA ALA A 105 9.96 11.11 -4.99
C ALA A 105 10.67 11.39 -6.32
#